data_f5e9934dfab4eb664327755f9b33360a
#
_entry.id   f5e9934dfab4eb664327755f9b33360a
#
_cell.length_a   1.000
_cell.length_b   1.000
_cell.length_c   1.000
_cell.angle_alpha   90.00
_cell.angle_beta   90.00
_cell.angle_gamma   90.00
#
_symmetry.space_group_name_H-M   'P 1'
#
loop_
_entity.id
_entity.type
_entity.pdbx_description
1 polymer ?
#
loop_
_entity_poly.entity_id
_entity_poly.type
_entity_poly.pdbx_seq_one_letter_code
_entity_poly.pdbx_strand_id
1 'polypeptide(L)' 'LNGEVVRILDFGAFVKISPTKDGLVHISEIKKERVNKVTDCLNIGDKIDVKIIKVDDSGKISLSMKALLKD' A
#
# COMPACT_ATOMS: atom_id res chain seq x y z
N LEU A 1 1.80 5.01 9.64
CA LEU A 1 3.13 4.79 9.08
C LEU A 1 3.24 5.41 7.70
N ASN A 2 4.16 6.33 7.54
CA ASN A 2 4.35 7.01 6.26
C ASN A 2 5.13 6.14 5.29
N GLY A 3 4.67 6.08 4.05
CA GLY A 3 5.36 5.38 2.98
C GLY A 3 5.34 6.16 1.68
N GLU A 4 6.20 5.75 0.76
CA GLU A 4 6.26 6.33 -0.58
C GLU A 4 5.99 5.25 -1.61
N VAL A 5 5.09 5.54 -2.54
CA VAL A 5 4.79 4.61 -3.64
C VAL A 5 5.97 4.57 -4.59
N VAL A 6 6.60 3.40 -4.70
CA VAL A 6 7.79 3.21 -5.54
C VAL A 6 7.51 2.38 -6.78
N ARG A 7 6.40 1.62 -6.78
CA ARG A 7 6.01 0.81 -7.93
C ARG A 7 4.51 0.56 -7.91
N ILE A 8 3.90 0.52 -9.07
CA ILE A 8 2.47 0.23 -9.23
C ILE A 8 2.30 -1.02 -10.08
N LEU A 9 1.45 -1.92 -9.60
CA LEU A 9 1.10 -3.18 -10.26
C LEU A 9 -0.41 -3.20 -10.49
N ASP A 10 -0.88 -4.12 -11.33
CA ASP A 10 -2.30 -4.25 -11.62
C ASP A 10 -3.11 -4.60 -10.37
N PHE A 11 -2.51 -5.32 -9.44
CA PHE A 11 -3.18 -5.80 -8.23
C PHE A 11 -2.81 -5.02 -6.97
N GLY A 12 -1.98 -4.01 -7.06
CA GLY A 12 -1.58 -3.24 -5.90
C GLY A 12 -0.40 -2.31 -6.17
N ALA A 13 0.19 -1.82 -5.11
CA ALA A 13 1.34 -0.92 -5.20
C ALA A 13 2.38 -1.28 -4.14
N PHE A 14 3.65 -1.20 -4.51
CA PHE A 14 4.73 -1.30 -3.54
C PHE A 14 4.99 0.07 -2.92
N VAL A 15 5.02 0.09 -1.60
CA VAL A 15 5.21 1.29 -0.81
C VAL A 15 6.44 1.10 0.07
N LYS A 16 7.39 2.00 -0.06
CA LYS A 16 8.60 1.99 0.76
C LYS A 16 8.29 2.60 2.12
N ILE A 17 8.42 1.82 3.18
CA ILE A 17 8.09 2.24 4.54
C ILE A 17 9.34 2.52 5.39
N SER A 18 10.51 2.09 4.93
CA SER A 18 11.79 2.39 5.57
C SER A 18 12.89 2.36 4.51
N PRO A 19 14.09 2.86 4.82
CA PRO A 19 15.20 2.84 3.84
C PRO A 19 15.54 1.44 3.30
N THR A 20 15.22 0.39 4.07
CA THR A 20 15.56 -0.98 3.70
C THR A 20 14.37 -1.89 3.48
N LYS A 21 13.14 -1.39 3.72
CA LYS A 21 11.94 -2.23 3.65
C LYS A 21 10.83 -1.57 2.85
N ASP A 22 10.14 -2.37 2.07
CA ASP A 22 8.94 -1.98 1.37
C ASP A 22 7.87 -3.05 1.58
N GLY A 23 6.62 -2.65 1.39
CA GLY A 23 5.50 -3.54 1.53
C GLY A 23 4.53 -3.36 0.37
N LEU A 24 3.57 -4.28 0.27
CA LEU A 24 2.55 -4.26 -0.78
C LEU A 24 1.22 -3.80 -0.20
N VAL A 25 0.63 -2.80 -0.85
CA VAL A 25 -0.76 -2.41 -0.62
C VAL A 25 -1.59 -3.04 -1.73
N HIS A 26 -2.37 -4.08 -1.39
CA HIS A 26 -3.24 -4.74 -2.36
C HIS A 26 -4.34 -3.78 -2.80
N ILE A 27 -4.83 -3.94 -4.04
CA ILE A 27 -5.86 -3.07 -4.60
C ILE A 27 -7.12 -3.03 -3.70
N SER A 28 -7.46 -4.14 -3.05
CA SER A 28 -8.59 -4.22 -2.13
C SER A 28 -8.35 -3.49 -0.80
N GLU A 29 -7.12 -3.11 -0.53
CA GLU A 29 -6.70 -2.45 0.72
C GLU A 29 -6.43 -0.95 0.53
N ILE A 30 -6.72 -0.40 -0.64
CA ILE A 30 -6.52 1.02 -0.93
C ILE A 30 -7.69 1.85 -0.41
N LYS A 31 -8.91 1.40 -0.72
CA LYS A 31 -10.15 2.07 -0.31
C LYS A 31 -11.20 1.05 0.09
N LYS A 32 -12.22 1.51 0.81
CA LYS A 32 -13.43 0.72 1.08
C LYS A 32 -14.26 0.54 -0.18
N GLU A 33 -14.20 1.50 -1.09
CA GLU A 33 -14.88 1.45 -2.36
C GLU A 33 -14.11 0.61 -3.36
N ARG A 34 -14.81 0.15 -4.39
CA ARG A 34 -14.18 -0.62 -5.46
C ARG A 34 -13.18 0.25 -6.23
N VAL A 35 -11.97 -0.24 -6.37
CA VAL A 35 -10.91 0.42 -7.13
C VAL A 35 -10.70 -0.37 -8.42
N ASN A 36 -10.92 0.26 -9.56
CA ASN A 36 -10.73 -0.40 -10.85
C ASN A 36 -9.27 -0.51 -11.24
N LYS A 37 -8.51 0.56 -11.00
CA LYS A 37 -7.07 0.58 -11.29
C LYS A 37 -6.33 1.25 -10.13
N VAL A 38 -5.19 0.70 -9.79
CA VAL A 38 -4.36 1.26 -8.72
C VAL A 38 -3.93 2.68 -9.07
N THR A 39 -3.64 2.94 -10.35
CA THR A 39 -3.23 4.26 -10.82
C THR A 39 -4.33 5.33 -10.71
N ASP A 40 -5.58 4.93 -10.53
CA ASP A 40 -6.66 5.88 -10.28
C ASP A 40 -6.57 6.50 -8.88
N CYS A 41 -5.88 5.83 -7.97
CA CYS A 41 -5.77 6.26 -6.57
C CYS A 41 -4.35 6.65 -6.17
N LEU A 42 -3.35 6.01 -6.77
CA LEU A 42 -1.95 6.16 -6.39
C LEU A 42 -1.08 6.43 -7.62
N ASN A 43 -0.02 7.20 -7.41
CA ASN A 43 1.00 7.43 -8.43
C ASN A 43 2.37 7.20 -7.82
N ILE A 44 3.33 6.81 -8.66
CA ILE A 44 4.72 6.62 -8.20
C ILE A 44 5.23 7.95 -7.65
N GLY A 45 5.85 7.90 -6.48
CA GLY A 45 6.33 9.08 -5.77
C GLY A 45 5.35 9.67 -4.77
N ASP A 46 4.11 9.19 -4.74
CA ASP A 46 3.12 9.65 -3.76
C ASP A 46 3.53 9.22 -2.36
N LYS A 47 3.37 10.12 -1.42
CA LYS A 47 3.56 9.82 -0.01
C LYS A 47 2.21 9.56 0.64
N ILE A 48 2.09 8.41 1.26
CA ILE A 48 0.82 7.95 1.82
C ILE A 48 1.03 7.35 3.20
N ASP A 49 -0.03 7.37 4.01
CA ASP A 49 -0.04 6.66 5.28
C ASP A 49 -0.57 5.25 5.07
N VAL A 50 0.10 4.28 5.66
CA VAL A 50 -0.29 2.87 5.58
C VAL A 50 -0.17 2.22 6.95
N LYS A 51 -0.88 1.12 7.12
CA LYS A 51 -0.80 0.30 8.32
C LYS A 51 -0.28 -1.08 7.94
N ILE A 52 0.65 -1.60 8.73
CA ILE A 52 1.13 -2.97 8.55
C ILE A 52 0.04 -3.91 9.08
N ILE A 53 -0.51 -4.74 8.20
CA ILE A 53 -1.57 -5.70 8.56
C ILE A 53 -1.05 -7.12 8.65
N LYS A 54 0.07 -7.41 8.00
CA LYS A 54 0.66 -8.74 8.03
C LYS A 54 2.15 -8.66 7.72
N VAL A 55 2.94 -9.44 8.42
CA VAL A 55 4.36 -9.63 8.11
C VAL A 55 4.58 -11.12 7.92
N ASP A 56 5.07 -11.49 6.74
CA ASP A 56 5.35 -12.88 6.40
C ASP A 56 6.74 -13.29 6.89
N ASP A 57 6.92 -14.58 7.16
CA ASP A 57 8.22 -15.15 7.56
C ASP A 57 9.29 -14.96 6.48
N SER A 58 8.89 -14.85 5.23
CA SER A 58 9.80 -14.58 4.12
C SER A 58 10.22 -13.12 4.01
N GLY A 59 9.75 -12.26 4.92
CA GLY A 59 10.08 -10.84 4.93
C GLY A 59 9.12 -9.97 4.11
N LYS A 60 8.05 -10.55 3.59
CA LYS A 60 7.03 -9.78 2.87
C LYS A 60 6.13 -9.06 3.86
N ILE A 61 5.88 -7.79 3.59
CA ILE A 61 5.05 -6.94 4.43
C ILE A 61 3.80 -6.58 3.64
N SER A 62 2.64 -6.82 4.24
CA SER A 62 1.35 -6.42 3.67
C SER A 62 0.88 -5.16 4.38
N LEU A 63 0.49 -4.17 3.57
CA LEU A 63 0.09 -2.86 4.06
C LEU A 63 -1.36 -2.59 3.67
N SER A 64 -2.01 -1.72 4.43
CA SER A 64 -3.38 -1.30 4.15
C SER A 64 -3.53 0.19 4.37
N MET A 65 -4.06 0.88 3.37
CA MET A 65 -4.53 2.25 3.51
C MET A 65 -5.95 2.26 4.06
N LYS A 66 -6.75 1.27 3.68
CA LYS A 66 -8.12 1.10 4.10
C LYS A 66 -8.25 0.99 5.62
N ALA A 67 -7.30 0.33 6.27
CA ALA A 67 -7.31 0.17 7.72
C ALA A 67 -7.20 1.49 8.49
N LEU A 68 -6.70 2.54 7.84
CA LEU A 68 -6.57 3.87 8.42
C LEU A 68 -7.76 4.77 8.12
N LEU A 69 -8.67 4.33 7.25
CA LEU A 69 -9.86 5.10 6.92
C LEU A 69 -10.90 4.92 8.02
N LYS A 70 -11.49 6.03 8.42
CA LYS A 70 -12.59 6.01 9.38
C LYS A 70 -13.91 5.99 8.62
N ASP A 71 -14.88 5.31 9.19
CA ASP A 71 -16.23 5.29 8.65
C ASP A 71 -16.94 6.62 8.86
#